data_e241191a5de2bc67522a50a1900e30b7
#
_entry.id   e241191a5de2bc67522a50a1900e30b7
#
_cell.length_a   1.000
_cell.length_b   1.000
_cell.length_c   1.000
_cell.angle_alpha   90.00
_cell.angle_beta   90.00
_cell.angle_gamma   90.00
#
_symmetry.space_group_name_H-M   'P 1'
#
loop_
_entity.id
_entity.type
_entity.pdbx_description
1 polymer ?
#
loop_
_entity_poly.entity_id
_entity_poly.type
_entity_poly.pdbx_seq_one_letter_code
_entity_poly.pdbx_strand_id
1 'polypeptide(L)'
;MKTIATILATLLLLVGWQHDLSAQATPDPAPQGKVVLKWLGNAGWEIQIGQTIILIDPFLTRGEANPNTEWKTDEAAVLRAIKRADYIFAGHSHADHIADIPFIAKKFGSKVIGSRTTTNIALTGGVDKSQLNTISGGENLDFKEFSVRVIESEHGALVRRGRKVRPKFEEITRPWSGPIMGSSFVEGGCYLYYFIFGKLRLLHQSTGGFIEDNLSGLRPDIALLYPMDRNDSAEILKALQPKKVYVHHFDEWRNSISEGLPERNSSRAQRFARDVNSIDKQIKVVIPKYFETYASE
;
A
#
# COMPACT_ATOMS: atom_id res chain seq x y z
N MET A 1 -71.09 -23.09 45.05
CA MET A 1 -69.69 -23.43 44.80
C MET A 1 -69.17 -22.49 43.66
N LYS A 2 -68.38 -21.49 44.01
CA LYS A 2 -67.86 -20.49 43.05
C LYS A 2 -66.35 -20.70 42.98
N THR A 3 -65.86 -21.13 41.81
CA THR A 3 -64.43 -21.34 41.55
C THR A 3 -63.83 -20.03 41.08
N ILE A 4 -62.85 -19.53 41.81
CA ILE A 4 -62.07 -18.31 41.50
C ILE A 4 -60.88 -18.77 40.66
N ALA A 5 -60.79 -18.28 39.44
CA ALA A 5 -59.61 -18.48 38.55
C ALA A 5 -58.63 -17.33 38.80
N THR A 6 -57.44 -17.66 39.31
CA THR A 6 -56.31 -16.71 39.50
C THR A 6 -55.56 -16.63 38.16
N ILE A 7 -55.53 -15.41 37.58
CA ILE A 7 -54.69 -15.10 36.40
C ILE A 7 -53.33 -14.64 36.91
N LEU A 8 -52.30 -15.41 36.62
CA LEU A 8 -50.89 -15.04 36.83
C LEU A 8 -50.42 -14.21 35.65
N ALA A 9 -50.21 -12.94 35.85
CA ALA A 9 -49.59 -12.05 34.85
C ALA A 9 -48.05 -12.16 34.96
N THR A 10 -47.44 -12.77 33.95
CA THR A 10 -45.97 -12.83 33.82
C THR A 10 -45.46 -11.56 33.20
N LEU A 11 -44.78 -10.75 33.96
CA LEU A 11 -44.11 -9.51 33.51
C LEU A 11 -42.76 -9.90 32.89
N LEU A 12 -42.67 -9.84 31.55
CA LEU A 12 -41.42 -10.00 30.79
C LEU A 12 -40.65 -8.66 30.86
N LEU A 13 -39.61 -8.63 31.68
CA LEU A 13 -38.59 -7.56 31.69
C LEU A 13 -37.71 -7.73 30.44
N LEU A 14 -37.98 -6.92 29.42
CA LEU A 14 -37.05 -6.69 28.30
C LEU A 14 -35.87 -5.86 28.80
N VAL A 15 -34.78 -6.52 29.17
CA VAL A 15 -33.48 -5.85 29.36
C VAL A 15 -32.94 -5.50 27.98
N GLY A 16 -33.14 -4.26 27.58
CA GLY A 16 -32.52 -3.70 26.38
C GLY A 16 -31.03 -3.60 26.59
N TRP A 17 -30.26 -4.40 25.86
CA TRP A 17 -28.84 -4.22 25.71
C TRP A 17 -28.62 -2.95 24.86
N GLN A 18 -28.37 -1.83 25.53
CA GLN A 18 -27.77 -0.67 24.88
C GLN A 18 -26.32 -1.04 24.61
N HIS A 19 -25.99 -1.30 23.36
CA HIS A 19 -24.59 -1.27 22.92
C HIS A 19 -24.11 0.18 23.02
N ASP A 20 -23.40 0.45 24.10
CA ASP A 20 -22.60 1.65 24.23
C ASP A 20 -21.52 1.61 23.14
N LEU A 21 -21.76 2.33 22.04
CA LEU A 21 -20.74 2.69 21.08
C LEU A 21 -19.84 3.73 21.79
N SER A 22 -19.06 3.29 22.78
CA SER A 22 -17.99 4.10 23.31
C SER A 22 -17.04 4.39 22.14
N ALA A 23 -17.01 5.65 21.73
CA ALA A 23 -16.01 6.15 20.81
C ALA A 23 -14.64 5.70 21.32
N GLN A 24 -13.99 4.77 20.61
CA GLN A 24 -12.63 4.38 20.92
C GLN A 24 -11.80 5.65 20.88
N ALA A 25 -11.22 5.99 22.01
CA ALA A 25 -10.32 7.12 22.14
C ALA A 25 -9.22 6.95 21.08
N THR A 26 -9.09 7.95 20.21
CA THR A 26 -7.96 8.01 19.28
C THR A 26 -6.69 7.97 20.12
N PRO A 27 -5.73 7.07 19.83
CA PRO A 27 -4.48 7.04 20.56
C PRO A 27 -3.83 8.43 20.55
N ASP A 28 -3.20 8.79 21.65
CA ASP A 28 -2.44 10.05 21.77
C ASP A 28 -1.49 10.18 20.57
N PRO A 29 -1.38 11.38 19.97
CA PRO A 29 -0.51 11.56 18.81
C PRO A 29 0.92 11.18 19.20
N ALA A 30 1.48 10.22 18.45
CA ALA A 30 2.88 9.82 18.57
C ALA A 30 3.80 11.05 18.55
N PRO A 31 5.00 10.97 19.17
CA PRO A 31 5.93 12.10 19.24
C PRO A 31 6.15 12.67 17.83
N GLN A 32 6.07 14.00 17.72
CA GLN A 32 6.13 14.75 16.46
C GLN A 32 7.55 14.65 15.86
N GLY A 33 7.84 13.51 15.24
CA GLY A 33 9.03 13.36 14.38
C GLY A 33 8.71 13.86 12.98
N LYS A 34 9.68 14.55 12.36
CA LYS A 34 9.60 14.90 10.94
C LYS A 34 9.55 13.61 10.12
N VAL A 35 8.53 13.47 9.27
CA VAL A 35 8.44 12.34 8.33
C VAL A 35 9.27 12.67 7.11
N VAL A 36 10.16 11.78 6.72
CA VAL A 36 11.00 11.91 5.53
C VAL A 36 10.63 10.80 4.55
N LEU A 37 10.37 11.18 3.32
CA LEU A 37 10.04 10.29 2.21
C LEU A 37 11.25 10.17 1.29
N LYS A 38 11.58 8.97 0.81
CA LYS A 38 12.59 8.73 -0.22
C LYS A 38 12.01 7.81 -1.27
N TRP A 39 11.99 8.26 -2.53
CA TRP A 39 11.47 7.43 -3.62
C TRP A 39 12.53 6.42 -4.08
N LEU A 40 12.14 5.15 -4.10
CA LEU A 40 13.00 4.03 -4.49
C LEU A 40 12.81 3.61 -5.96
N GLY A 41 11.93 4.31 -6.69
CA GLY A 41 11.50 3.94 -8.03
C GLY A 41 10.23 3.07 -8.01
N ASN A 42 9.59 2.93 -9.15
CA ASN A 42 8.30 2.25 -9.28
C ASN A 42 7.27 2.80 -8.27
N ALA A 43 6.52 1.93 -7.59
CA ALA A 43 5.68 2.30 -6.45
C ALA A 43 6.47 2.35 -5.12
N GLY A 44 7.80 2.13 -5.17
CA GLY A 44 8.66 1.94 -4.00
C GLY A 44 8.96 3.22 -3.23
N TRP A 45 8.72 3.22 -1.92
CA TRP A 45 9.05 4.32 -1.03
C TRP A 45 9.69 3.83 0.26
N GLU A 46 10.64 4.62 0.76
CA GLU A 46 11.13 4.54 2.14
C GLU A 46 10.56 5.73 2.90
N ILE A 47 9.94 5.45 4.04
CA ILE A 47 9.39 6.45 4.95
C ILE A 47 10.15 6.33 6.26
N GLN A 48 10.75 7.43 6.69
CA GLN A 48 11.42 7.51 7.98
C GLN A 48 10.61 8.37 8.95
N ILE A 49 10.36 7.85 10.14
CA ILE A 49 9.84 8.59 11.29
C ILE A 49 10.68 8.25 12.53
N GLY A 50 11.33 9.27 13.12
CA GLY A 50 12.28 9.03 14.20
C GLY A 50 13.36 8.02 13.78
N GLN A 51 13.43 6.91 14.48
CA GLN A 51 14.35 5.80 14.16
C GLN A 51 13.69 4.70 13.34
N THR A 52 12.39 4.76 13.08
CA THR A 52 11.66 3.73 12.35
C THR A 52 11.75 3.95 10.84
N ILE A 53 12.10 2.89 10.11
CA ILE A 53 12.15 2.84 8.65
C ILE A 53 11.06 1.91 8.14
N ILE A 54 10.17 2.47 7.32
CA ILE A 54 9.08 1.77 6.66
C ILE A 54 9.38 1.73 5.17
N LEU A 55 9.32 0.55 4.57
CA LEU A 55 9.34 0.40 3.12
C LEU A 55 7.94 0.07 2.61
N ILE A 56 7.61 0.59 1.43
CA ILE A 56 6.40 0.24 0.70
C ILE A 56 6.82 -0.16 -0.70
N ASP A 57 6.36 -1.33 -1.17
CA ASP A 57 6.60 -1.87 -2.52
C ASP A 57 8.07 -1.75 -2.98
N PRO A 58 9.08 -2.17 -2.17
CA PRO A 58 10.48 -1.99 -2.52
C PRO A 58 10.89 -2.93 -3.66
N PHE A 59 11.26 -2.37 -4.82
CA PHE A 59 11.72 -3.11 -5.97
C PHE A 59 12.97 -2.47 -6.58
N LEU A 60 14.13 -2.97 -6.20
CA LEU A 60 15.46 -2.44 -6.54
C LEU A 60 16.21 -3.30 -7.57
N THR A 61 15.92 -4.61 -7.60
CA THR A 61 16.54 -5.56 -8.54
C THR A 61 16.27 -5.18 -9.98
N ARG A 62 15.07 -4.71 -10.28
CA ARG A 62 14.62 -4.38 -11.63
C ARG A 62 14.66 -5.57 -12.59
N GLY A 63 14.14 -5.40 -13.78
CA GLY A 63 14.07 -6.45 -14.78
C GLY A 63 12.74 -7.21 -14.78
N GLU A 64 12.51 -7.93 -15.85
CA GLU A 64 11.26 -8.68 -16.06
C GLU A 64 11.34 -10.05 -15.37
N ALA A 65 10.35 -10.37 -14.56
CA ALA A 65 10.20 -11.69 -13.97
C ALA A 65 9.74 -12.68 -15.03
N ASN A 66 10.69 -13.40 -15.64
CA ASN A 66 10.36 -14.44 -16.63
C ASN A 66 9.59 -15.58 -15.92
N PRO A 67 8.38 -15.93 -16.38
CA PRO A 67 7.54 -16.94 -15.73
C PRO A 67 8.22 -18.30 -15.52
N ASN A 68 9.14 -18.67 -16.40
CA ASN A 68 9.77 -19.98 -16.45
C ASN A 68 11.14 -20.03 -15.75
N THR A 69 11.59 -18.95 -15.15
CA THR A 69 12.90 -18.90 -14.47
C THR A 69 12.72 -18.52 -13.00
N GLU A 70 13.68 -19.01 -12.19
CA GLU A 70 13.80 -18.62 -10.80
C GLU A 70 14.10 -17.11 -10.70
N TRP A 71 13.39 -16.43 -9.82
CA TRP A 71 13.69 -15.05 -9.48
C TRP A 71 14.96 -14.99 -8.61
N LYS A 72 15.85 -14.08 -8.98
CA LYS A 72 17.07 -13.81 -8.21
C LYS A 72 17.17 -12.33 -7.91
N THR A 73 17.12 -11.99 -6.64
CA THR A 73 17.32 -10.63 -6.15
C THR A 73 18.75 -10.16 -6.43
N ASP A 74 18.90 -8.97 -7.00
CA ASP A 74 20.19 -8.26 -7.02
C ASP A 74 20.48 -7.68 -5.63
N GLU A 75 21.09 -8.50 -4.78
CA GLU A 75 21.39 -8.14 -3.41
C GLU A 75 22.25 -6.86 -3.34
N ALA A 76 23.16 -6.68 -4.29
CA ALA A 76 24.02 -5.50 -4.33
C ALA A 76 23.21 -4.22 -4.62
N ALA A 77 22.25 -4.26 -5.55
CA ALA A 77 21.36 -3.15 -5.82
C ALA A 77 20.49 -2.81 -4.59
N VAL A 78 19.90 -3.83 -3.96
CA VAL A 78 19.12 -3.66 -2.74
C VAL A 78 19.95 -3.02 -1.63
N LEU A 79 21.14 -3.57 -1.33
CA LEU A 79 21.98 -3.10 -0.24
C LEU A 79 22.65 -1.73 -0.50
N ARG A 80 22.75 -1.31 -1.76
CA ARG A 80 23.12 0.08 -2.08
C ARG A 80 22.05 1.07 -1.66
N ALA A 81 20.78 0.74 -1.87
CA ALA A 81 19.66 1.64 -1.65
C ALA A 81 19.12 1.59 -0.21
N ILE A 82 19.01 0.39 0.37
CA ILE A 82 18.38 0.13 1.67
C ILE A 82 19.45 -0.21 2.69
N LYS A 83 19.46 0.52 3.81
CA LYS A 83 20.41 0.33 4.91
C LYS A 83 19.77 -0.27 6.16
N ARG A 84 18.45 -0.12 6.27
CA ARG A 84 17.60 -0.62 7.35
C ARG A 84 16.16 -0.70 6.87
N ALA A 85 15.40 -1.64 7.44
CA ALA A 85 13.95 -1.73 7.26
C ALA A 85 13.35 -2.37 8.52
N ASP A 86 12.42 -1.70 9.17
CA ASP A 86 11.70 -2.23 10.33
C ASP A 86 10.38 -2.86 9.88
N TYR A 87 9.69 -2.20 8.94
CA TYR A 87 8.43 -2.66 8.36
C TYR A 87 8.46 -2.60 6.85
N ILE A 88 7.80 -3.55 6.20
CA ILE A 88 7.63 -3.60 4.75
C ILE A 88 6.14 -3.82 4.46
N PHE A 89 5.55 -2.90 3.72
CA PHE A 89 4.17 -2.97 3.25
C PHE A 89 4.15 -3.31 1.77
N ALA A 90 3.30 -4.26 1.37
CA ALA A 90 3.12 -4.65 -0.02
C ALA A 90 1.70 -4.34 -0.49
N GLY A 91 1.56 -3.45 -1.46
CA GLY A 91 0.26 -3.03 -1.96
C GLY A 91 -0.42 -4.09 -2.81
N HIS A 92 0.33 -4.92 -3.54
CA HIS A 92 -0.10 -6.15 -4.20
C HIS A 92 1.11 -7.03 -4.53
N SER A 93 0.89 -8.23 -5.11
CA SER A 93 1.95 -9.23 -5.17
C SER A 93 2.59 -9.44 -6.55
N HIS A 94 2.50 -8.47 -7.47
CA HIS A 94 3.29 -8.52 -8.69
C HIS A 94 4.78 -8.32 -8.41
N ALA A 95 5.63 -8.83 -9.31
CA ALA A 95 7.09 -8.86 -9.13
C ALA A 95 7.68 -7.46 -8.85
N ASP A 96 7.23 -6.46 -9.58
CA ASP A 96 7.69 -5.08 -9.49
C ASP A 96 7.27 -4.36 -8.20
N HIS A 97 6.64 -5.08 -7.27
CA HIS A 97 6.29 -4.60 -5.92
C HIS A 97 6.92 -5.44 -4.82
N ILE A 98 6.98 -6.79 -4.99
CA ILE A 98 7.35 -7.67 -3.87
C ILE A 98 8.58 -8.56 -4.10
N ALA A 99 9.15 -8.58 -5.30
CA ALA A 99 10.18 -9.59 -5.61
C ALA A 99 11.45 -9.49 -4.75
N ASP A 100 11.77 -8.32 -4.21
CA ASP A 100 12.90 -8.12 -3.29
C ASP A 100 12.51 -8.28 -1.81
N ILE A 101 11.22 -8.35 -1.47
CA ILE A 101 10.76 -8.40 -0.08
C ILE A 101 11.33 -9.60 0.69
N PRO A 102 11.37 -10.83 0.16
CA PRO A 102 11.90 -11.96 0.92
C PRO A 102 13.36 -11.75 1.32
N PHE A 103 14.18 -11.19 0.43
CA PHE A 103 15.58 -10.88 0.75
C PHE A 103 15.69 -9.77 1.81
N ILE A 104 14.99 -8.66 1.61
CA ILE A 104 15.01 -7.50 2.53
C ILE A 104 14.55 -7.93 3.92
N ALA A 105 13.44 -8.64 4.02
CA ALA A 105 12.87 -9.07 5.28
C ALA A 105 13.80 -9.98 6.07
N LYS A 106 14.46 -10.95 5.42
CA LYS A 106 15.48 -11.80 6.04
C LYS A 106 16.72 -11.02 6.47
N LYS A 107 17.17 -10.10 5.61
CA LYS A 107 18.40 -9.35 5.84
C LYS A 107 18.32 -8.42 7.04
N PHE A 108 17.17 -7.75 7.22
CA PHE A 108 16.98 -6.72 8.24
C PHE A 108 16.08 -7.15 9.40
N GLY A 109 15.48 -8.35 9.35
CA GLY A 109 14.53 -8.81 10.36
C GLY A 109 13.18 -8.07 10.31
N SER A 110 12.83 -7.49 9.15
CA SER A 110 11.66 -6.63 8.98
C SER A 110 10.35 -7.39 9.15
N LYS A 111 9.34 -6.71 9.70
CA LYS A 111 7.95 -7.20 9.63
C LYS A 111 7.38 -6.94 8.25
N VAL A 112 6.76 -7.95 7.64
CA VAL A 112 6.11 -7.86 6.32
C VAL A 112 4.61 -7.83 6.49
N ILE A 113 3.97 -6.81 5.94
CA ILE A 113 2.52 -6.61 5.93
C ILE A 113 2.04 -6.67 4.47
N GLY A 114 1.16 -7.59 4.16
CA GLY A 114 0.66 -7.77 2.80
C GLY A 114 -0.39 -8.86 2.69
N SER A 115 -0.86 -9.10 1.47
CA SER A 115 -1.85 -10.13 1.18
C SER A 115 -1.38 -11.53 1.58
N ARG A 116 -2.30 -12.49 1.59
CA ARG A 116 -1.97 -13.91 1.76
C ARG A 116 -0.97 -14.39 0.71
N THR A 117 -1.07 -13.92 -0.53
CA THR A 117 -0.10 -14.21 -1.59
C THR A 117 1.28 -13.67 -1.25
N THR A 118 1.38 -12.40 -0.83
CA THR A 118 2.64 -11.78 -0.39
C THR A 118 3.29 -12.58 0.74
N THR A 119 2.53 -12.92 1.78
CA THR A 119 3.07 -13.64 2.94
C THR A 119 3.46 -15.08 2.60
N ASN A 120 2.76 -15.76 1.69
CA ASN A 120 3.13 -17.10 1.21
C ASN A 120 4.40 -17.07 0.35
N ILE A 121 4.58 -16.07 -0.51
CA ILE A 121 5.81 -15.86 -1.28
C ILE A 121 6.98 -15.58 -0.31
N ALA A 122 6.77 -14.73 0.70
CA ALA A 122 7.80 -14.44 1.70
C ALA A 122 8.20 -15.68 2.51
N LEU A 123 7.23 -16.50 2.94
CA LEU A 123 7.48 -17.80 3.59
C LEU A 123 8.30 -18.74 2.70
N THR A 124 7.91 -18.88 1.42
CA THR A 124 8.66 -19.68 0.44
C THR A 124 10.08 -19.17 0.26
N GLY A 125 10.28 -17.84 0.30
CA GLY A 125 11.60 -17.20 0.29
C GLY A 125 12.38 -17.31 1.59
N GLY A 126 11.85 -18.04 2.60
CA GLY A 126 12.53 -18.31 3.88
C GLY A 126 12.44 -17.19 4.91
N VAL A 127 11.45 -16.29 4.80
CA VAL A 127 11.14 -15.32 5.86
C VAL A 127 10.44 -16.05 7.01
N ASP A 128 10.83 -15.74 8.25
CA ASP A 128 10.22 -16.36 9.44
C ASP A 128 8.74 -15.98 9.56
N LYS A 129 7.90 -16.94 9.91
CA LYS A 129 6.44 -16.73 10.07
C LYS A 129 6.13 -15.63 11.08
N SER A 130 6.94 -15.47 12.12
CA SER A 130 6.76 -14.41 13.14
C SER A 130 6.96 -13.01 12.60
N GLN A 131 7.59 -12.85 11.42
CA GLN A 131 7.76 -11.56 10.74
C GLN A 131 6.56 -11.16 9.89
N LEU A 132 5.61 -12.06 9.64
CA LEU A 132 4.56 -11.89 8.66
C LEU A 132 3.23 -11.49 9.31
N ASN A 133 2.59 -10.47 8.74
CA ASN A 133 1.24 -10.04 9.06
C ASN A 133 0.39 -10.05 7.78
N THR A 134 -0.52 -11.02 7.69
CA THR A 134 -1.43 -11.16 6.55
C THR A 134 -2.63 -10.24 6.72
N ILE A 135 -2.95 -9.47 5.70
CA ILE A 135 -4.09 -8.55 5.63
C ILE A 135 -5.07 -8.96 4.54
N SER A 136 -6.30 -8.47 4.67
CA SER A 136 -7.40 -8.73 3.72
C SER A 136 -8.15 -7.46 3.30
N GLY A 137 -7.81 -6.30 3.88
CA GLY A 137 -8.48 -5.03 3.70
C GLY A 137 -9.43 -4.71 4.86
N GLY A 138 -9.47 -3.43 5.26
CA GLY A 138 -10.30 -2.94 6.37
C GLY A 138 -9.61 -2.91 7.72
N GLU A 139 -8.40 -3.48 7.86
CA GLU A 139 -7.68 -3.49 9.13
C GLU A 139 -7.20 -2.08 9.51
N ASN A 140 -7.20 -1.80 10.82
CA ASN A 140 -6.45 -0.72 11.44
C ASN A 140 -5.29 -1.35 12.23
N LEU A 141 -4.08 -1.01 11.84
CA LEU A 141 -2.85 -1.54 12.42
C LEU A 141 -2.16 -0.44 13.21
N ASP A 142 -1.94 -0.68 14.50
CA ASP A 142 -1.28 0.27 15.39
C ASP A 142 0.16 -0.16 15.65
N PHE A 143 1.08 0.78 15.46
CA PHE A 143 2.51 0.67 15.72
C PHE A 143 2.91 1.77 16.73
N LYS A 144 4.09 1.64 17.30
CA LYS A 144 4.55 2.57 18.35
C LYS A 144 4.55 4.05 17.90
N GLU A 145 4.93 4.32 16.66
CA GLU A 145 5.17 5.68 16.16
C GLU A 145 4.17 6.11 15.07
N PHE A 146 3.33 5.20 14.61
CA PHE A 146 2.34 5.45 13.54
C PHE A 146 1.21 4.42 13.59
N SER A 147 0.13 4.71 12.89
CA SER A 147 -0.89 3.71 12.59
C SER A 147 -1.17 3.68 11.09
N VAL A 148 -1.77 2.57 10.63
CA VAL A 148 -2.09 2.36 9.22
C VAL A 148 -3.48 1.80 9.10
N ARG A 149 -4.32 2.44 8.30
CA ARG A 149 -5.55 1.85 7.83
C ARG A 149 -5.30 1.17 6.49
N VAL A 150 -5.56 -0.13 6.41
CA VAL A 150 -5.50 -0.92 5.19
C VAL A 150 -6.83 -0.78 4.45
N ILE A 151 -6.79 -0.41 3.19
CA ILE A 151 -7.98 -0.13 2.39
C ILE A 151 -7.98 -1.08 1.21
N GLU A 152 -9.04 -1.90 1.11
CA GLU A 152 -9.23 -2.77 -0.05
C GLU A 152 -9.33 -1.93 -1.32
N SER A 153 -8.64 -2.38 -2.36
CA SER A 153 -8.55 -1.73 -3.64
C SER A 153 -8.60 -2.74 -4.77
N GLU A 154 -8.39 -2.28 -5.98
CA GLU A 154 -8.32 -3.13 -7.17
C GLU A 154 -7.11 -2.75 -8.02
N HIS A 155 -6.66 -3.69 -8.85
CA HIS A 155 -5.57 -3.41 -9.77
C HIS A 155 -6.03 -2.45 -10.88
N GLY A 156 -5.17 -1.49 -11.22
CA GLY A 156 -5.41 -0.58 -12.33
C GLY A 156 -5.61 -1.32 -13.65
N ALA A 157 -6.52 -0.82 -14.49
CA ALA A 157 -6.75 -1.39 -15.80
C ALA A 157 -5.53 -1.22 -16.71
N LEU A 158 -5.13 -2.29 -17.36
CA LEU A 158 -4.11 -2.27 -18.41
C LEU A 158 -4.75 -1.88 -19.74
N VAL A 159 -4.05 -1.09 -20.56
CA VAL A 159 -4.50 -0.82 -21.92
C VAL A 159 -3.91 -1.86 -22.86
N ARG A 160 -4.74 -2.79 -23.33
CA ARG A 160 -4.38 -3.80 -24.35
C ARG A 160 -5.17 -3.54 -25.62
N ARG A 161 -4.46 -3.29 -26.75
CA ARG A 161 -5.08 -3.01 -28.06
C ARG A 161 -6.14 -1.89 -27.99
N GLY A 162 -5.86 -0.82 -27.24
CA GLY A 162 -6.75 0.33 -27.09
C GLY A 162 -7.96 0.10 -26.17
N ARG A 163 -8.06 -1.03 -25.48
CA ARG A 163 -9.13 -1.32 -24.51
C ARG A 163 -8.58 -1.40 -23.10
N LYS A 164 -9.29 -0.81 -22.13
CA LYS A 164 -9.01 -1.04 -20.70
C LYS A 164 -9.38 -2.47 -20.35
N VAL A 165 -8.42 -3.25 -19.87
CA VAL A 165 -8.60 -4.64 -19.42
C VAL A 165 -8.03 -4.75 -18.02
N ARG A 166 -8.84 -5.18 -17.04
CA ARG A 166 -8.32 -5.50 -15.72
C ARG A 166 -7.59 -6.84 -15.76
N PRO A 167 -6.45 -6.97 -15.07
CA PRO A 167 -5.83 -8.25 -14.85
C PRO A 167 -6.82 -9.23 -14.20
N LYS A 168 -6.67 -10.51 -14.51
CA LYS A 168 -7.42 -11.55 -13.81
C LYS A 168 -6.87 -11.65 -12.39
N PHE A 169 -7.77 -11.65 -11.41
CA PHE A 169 -7.39 -11.93 -10.03
C PHE A 169 -6.84 -13.36 -9.93
N GLU A 170 -5.66 -13.49 -9.35
CA GLU A 170 -5.01 -14.77 -9.03
C GLU A 170 -4.42 -14.69 -7.62
N GLU A 171 -4.47 -15.78 -6.88
CA GLU A 171 -4.01 -15.85 -5.50
C GLU A 171 -3.18 -17.11 -5.22
N ILE A 172 -2.13 -16.97 -4.43
CA ILE A 172 -1.37 -18.08 -3.86
C ILE A 172 -1.86 -18.31 -2.43
N THR A 173 -2.56 -19.40 -2.21
CA THR A 173 -3.24 -19.69 -0.94
C THR A 173 -2.39 -20.41 0.09
N ARG A 174 -1.20 -20.93 -0.30
CA ARG A 174 -0.26 -21.64 0.59
C ARG A 174 1.19 -21.49 0.11
N PRO A 175 2.17 -21.48 1.02
CA PRO A 175 3.56 -21.53 0.64
C PRO A 175 3.91 -22.90 0.02
N TRP A 176 5.04 -22.98 -0.67
CA TRP A 176 5.53 -24.20 -1.30
C TRP A 176 7.01 -24.43 -1.00
N SER A 177 7.49 -25.65 -1.26
CA SER A 177 8.92 -25.96 -1.26
C SER A 177 9.49 -25.78 -2.66
N GLY A 178 10.58 -25.06 -2.78
CA GLY A 178 11.26 -24.80 -4.04
C GLY A 178 11.46 -23.31 -4.34
N PRO A 179 12.00 -22.99 -5.51
CA PRO A 179 12.33 -21.60 -5.85
C PRO A 179 11.07 -20.75 -6.08
N ILE A 180 11.23 -19.44 -5.87
CA ILE A 180 10.24 -18.46 -6.33
C ILE A 180 10.49 -18.24 -7.82
N MET A 181 9.52 -18.63 -8.63
CA MET A 181 9.57 -18.46 -10.09
C MET A 181 8.97 -17.11 -10.48
N GLY A 182 9.30 -16.59 -11.68
CA GLY A 182 8.64 -15.40 -12.18
C GLY A 182 7.11 -15.53 -12.26
N SER A 183 6.59 -16.74 -12.50
CA SER A 183 5.15 -17.05 -12.46
C SER A 183 4.53 -17.05 -11.06
N SER A 184 5.33 -17.00 -10.00
CA SER A 184 4.84 -16.91 -8.62
C SER A 184 4.29 -15.53 -8.27
N PHE A 185 4.64 -14.50 -9.04
CA PHE A 185 4.23 -13.13 -8.77
C PHE A 185 2.89 -12.82 -9.43
N VAL A 186 1.82 -13.16 -8.74
CA VAL A 186 0.44 -12.89 -9.15
C VAL A 186 -0.14 -11.73 -8.34
N GLU A 187 -1.30 -11.21 -8.71
CA GLU A 187 -1.89 -10.01 -8.07
C GLU A 187 -2.07 -10.16 -6.56
N GLY A 188 -2.77 -11.20 -6.13
CA GLY A 188 -2.96 -11.59 -4.73
C GLY A 188 -3.76 -10.65 -3.86
N GLY A 189 -4.48 -9.70 -4.46
CA GLY A 189 -5.22 -8.63 -3.78
C GLY A 189 -4.46 -7.31 -3.75
N CYS A 190 -5.18 -6.20 -3.95
CA CYS A 190 -4.64 -4.85 -4.01
C CYS A 190 -5.10 -4.03 -2.82
N TYR A 191 -4.18 -3.24 -2.26
CA TYR A 191 -4.45 -2.39 -1.10
C TYR A 191 -3.89 -0.99 -1.29
N LEU A 192 -4.61 -0.01 -0.74
CA LEU A 192 -4.10 1.31 -0.42
C LEU A 192 -3.72 1.33 1.06
N TYR A 193 -2.69 2.05 1.39
CA TYR A 193 -2.27 2.25 2.77
C TYR A 193 -2.45 3.71 3.18
N TYR A 194 -3.25 3.94 4.21
CA TYR A 194 -3.47 5.26 4.78
C TYR A 194 -2.73 5.36 6.12
N PHE A 195 -1.54 5.93 6.07
CA PHE A 195 -0.67 6.12 7.22
C PHE A 195 -1.06 7.36 8.01
N ILE A 196 -0.97 7.26 9.33
CA ILE A 196 -1.21 8.34 10.28
C ILE A 196 0.05 8.50 11.13
N PHE A 197 0.77 9.61 10.96
CA PHE A 197 1.97 10.00 11.69
C PHE A 197 1.63 11.23 12.55
N GLY A 198 1.05 11.03 13.72
CA GLY A 198 0.50 12.11 14.53
C GLY A 198 -0.57 12.90 13.75
N LYS A 199 -0.27 14.15 13.36
CA LYS A 199 -1.20 14.96 12.57
C LYS A 199 -1.08 14.76 11.06
N LEU A 200 0.04 14.23 10.58
CA LEU A 200 0.27 14.00 9.15
C LEU A 200 -0.46 12.73 8.69
N ARG A 201 -1.13 12.84 7.58
CA ARG A 201 -1.83 11.73 6.91
C ARG A 201 -1.27 11.53 5.51
N LEU A 202 -0.85 10.30 5.23
CA LEU A 202 -0.25 9.93 3.96
C LEU A 202 -1.00 8.74 3.38
N LEU A 203 -1.41 8.85 2.11
CA LEU A 203 -1.99 7.72 1.37
C LEU A 203 -0.99 7.23 0.33
N HIS A 204 -0.79 5.91 0.25
CA HIS A 204 -0.05 5.24 -0.81
C HIS A 204 -1.01 4.42 -1.67
N GLN A 205 -0.98 4.66 -2.98
CA GLN A 205 -1.68 3.89 -4.00
C GLN A 205 -0.68 3.05 -4.78
N SER A 206 -0.68 1.74 -4.59
CA SER A 206 0.31 0.83 -5.21
C SER A 206 0.18 0.75 -6.74
N THR A 207 -1.04 0.77 -7.25
CA THR A 207 -1.35 0.68 -8.69
C THR A 207 -2.51 1.61 -9.05
N GLY A 208 -2.80 1.79 -10.34
CA GLY A 208 -3.77 2.79 -10.83
C GLY A 208 -5.26 2.49 -10.57
N GLY A 209 -5.59 1.44 -9.82
CA GLY A 209 -6.97 1.13 -9.46
C GLY A 209 -7.35 1.64 -8.06
N PHE A 210 -8.65 1.77 -7.83
CA PHE A 210 -9.24 2.08 -6.53
C PHE A 210 -10.73 1.73 -6.53
N ILE A 211 -11.29 1.49 -5.34
CA ILE A 211 -12.72 1.33 -5.11
C ILE A 211 -13.21 2.64 -4.47
N GLU A 212 -14.02 3.41 -5.20
CA GLU A 212 -14.40 4.77 -4.81
C GLU A 212 -15.06 4.83 -3.42
N ASP A 213 -15.97 3.90 -3.13
CA ASP A 213 -16.67 3.82 -1.84
C ASP A 213 -15.70 3.68 -0.66
N ASN A 214 -14.60 2.98 -0.85
CA ASN A 214 -13.58 2.76 0.18
C ASN A 214 -12.71 3.99 0.47
N LEU A 215 -12.78 5.02 -0.38
CA LEU A 215 -12.05 6.29 -0.18
C LEU A 215 -12.82 7.28 0.68
N SER A 216 -14.07 6.99 1.00
CA SER A 216 -14.95 7.91 1.74
C SER A 216 -14.34 8.29 3.11
N GLY A 217 -14.32 9.58 3.39
CA GLY A 217 -13.80 10.13 4.66
C GLY A 217 -12.27 10.17 4.77
N LEU A 218 -11.52 9.67 3.78
CA LEU A 218 -10.07 9.83 3.76
C LEU A 218 -9.72 11.27 3.36
N ARG A 219 -8.75 11.86 4.07
CA ARG A 219 -8.26 13.21 3.79
C ARG A 219 -6.75 13.24 4.02
N PRO A 220 -5.96 12.69 3.08
CA PRO A 220 -4.51 12.69 3.21
C PRO A 220 -3.95 14.11 3.00
N ASP A 221 -2.95 14.48 3.79
CA ASP A 221 -2.14 15.66 3.49
C ASP A 221 -1.25 15.41 2.27
N ILE A 222 -0.73 14.18 2.18
CA ILE A 222 0.14 13.71 1.09
C ILE A 222 -0.48 12.45 0.46
N ALA A 223 -0.57 12.43 -0.87
CA ALA A 223 -0.94 11.23 -1.62
C ALA A 223 0.19 10.83 -2.58
N LEU A 224 0.63 9.57 -2.50
CA LEU A 224 1.58 8.96 -3.43
C LEU A 224 0.73 8.23 -4.47
N LEU A 225 0.65 8.79 -5.70
CA LEU A 225 -0.32 8.36 -6.71
C LEU A 225 0.33 7.84 -7.98
N TYR A 226 -0.26 6.77 -8.50
CA TYR A 226 0.00 6.26 -9.84
C TYR A 226 -0.54 7.25 -10.90
N PRO A 227 0.16 7.50 -12.01
CA PRO A 227 -0.30 8.40 -13.06
C PRO A 227 -1.42 7.75 -13.91
N MET A 228 -2.64 7.97 -13.49
CA MET A 228 -3.87 7.51 -14.13
C MET A 228 -4.26 8.41 -15.32
N ASP A 229 -5.32 8.03 -16.05
CA ASP A 229 -5.93 8.96 -16.98
C ASP A 229 -6.69 10.08 -16.26
N ARG A 230 -7.13 11.09 -17.02
CA ARG A 230 -7.73 12.30 -16.46
C ARG A 230 -9.03 12.05 -15.68
N ASN A 231 -9.84 11.08 -16.10
CA ASN A 231 -11.13 10.80 -15.45
C ASN A 231 -10.89 10.11 -14.10
N ASP A 232 -10.10 9.03 -14.10
CA ASP A 232 -9.74 8.32 -12.86
C ASP A 232 -9.01 9.27 -11.89
N SER A 233 -8.16 10.17 -12.42
CA SER A 233 -7.50 11.21 -11.61
C SER A 233 -8.50 12.18 -10.99
N ALA A 234 -9.52 12.62 -11.71
CA ALA A 234 -10.52 13.54 -11.18
C ALA A 234 -11.37 12.89 -10.08
N GLU A 235 -11.73 11.61 -10.23
CA GLU A 235 -12.48 10.85 -9.25
C GLU A 235 -11.71 10.70 -7.94
N ILE A 236 -10.46 10.20 -8.01
CA ILE A 236 -9.66 9.99 -6.80
C ILE A 236 -9.30 11.31 -6.10
N LEU A 237 -8.98 12.36 -6.85
CA LEU A 237 -8.66 13.67 -6.27
C LEU A 237 -9.88 14.31 -5.61
N LYS A 238 -11.08 14.16 -6.20
CA LYS A 238 -12.34 14.63 -5.59
C LYS A 238 -12.63 13.87 -4.29
N ALA A 239 -12.39 12.56 -4.27
CA ALA A 239 -12.60 11.74 -3.08
C ALA A 239 -11.60 12.06 -1.95
N LEU A 240 -10.31 12.23 -2.26
CA LEU A 240 -9.23 12.37 -1.28
C LEU A 240 -8.92 13.82 -0.88
N GLN A 241 -8.98 14.78 -1.80
CA GLN A 241 -8.63 16.18 -1.61
C GLN A 241 -7.25 16.39 -0.96
N PRO A 242 -6.17 15.80 -1.51
CA PRO A 242 -4.85 15.90 -0.92
C PRO A 242 -4.27 17.31 -1.09
N LYS A 243 -3.41 17.75 -0.16
CA LYS A 243 -2.67 19.02 -0.31
C LYS A 243 -1.47 18.87 -1.24
N LYS A 244 -0.84 17.69 -1.22
CA LYS A 244 0.36 17.39 -2.00
C LYS A 244 0.25 16.02 -2.63
N VAL A 245 0.64 15.91 -3.89
CA VAL A 245 0.70 14.64 -4.64
C VAL A 245 2.13 14.39 -5.08
N TYR A 246 2.67 13.23 -4.76
CA TYR A 246 3.87 12.71 -5.39
C TYR A 246 3.46 11.69 -6.45
N VAL A 247 3.96 11.89 -7.65
CA VAL A 247 3.72 10.94 -8.76
C VAL A 247 4.72 9.81 -8.63
N HIS A 248 4.28 8.56 -8.70
CA HIS A 248 5.19 7.43 -8.69
C HIS A 248 4.77 6.38 -9.73
N HIS A 249 5.51 5.28 -9.86
CA HIS A 249 5.23 4.20 -10.81
C HIS A 249 5.10 4.69 -12.26
N PHE A 250 5.88 5.73 -12.61
CA PHE A 250 5.92 6.28 -13.96
C PHE A 250 7.20 5.91 -14.73
N ASP A 251 8.18 5.36 -14.03
CA ASP A 251 9.44 4.89 -14.58
C ASP A 251 9.30 3.50 -15.22
N GLU A 252 10.28 3.15 -16.04
CA GLU A 252 10.34 1.83 -16.67
C GLU A 252 11.02 0.85 -15.70
N TRP A 253 10.23 0.06 -15.00
CA TRP A 253 10.70 -0.88 -13.98
C TRP A 253 11.61 -1.99 -14.54
N ARG A 254 11.64 -2.20 -15.85
CA ARG A 254 12.55 -3.15 -16.51
C ARG A 254 13.97 -2.64 -16.63
N ASN A 255 14.17 -1.33 -16.58
CA ASN A 255 15.47 -0.71 -16.74
C ASN A 255 16.16 -0.53 -15.39
N SER A 256 17.48 -0.62 -15.38
CA SER A 256 18.29 -0.27 -14.22
C SER A 256 18.05 1.18 -13.79
N ILE A 257 17.99 1.42 -12.47
CA ILE A 257 17.88 2.79 -11.93
C ILE A 257 19.07 3.66 -12.36
N SER A 258 20.26 3.06 -12.56
CA SER A 258 21.45 3.77 -13.01
C SER A 258 21.33 4.38 -14.42
N GLU A 259 20.41 3.90 -15.24
CA GLU A 259 20.15 4.44 -16.57
C GLU A 259 19.30 5.73 -16.54
N GLY A 260 18.81 6.13 -15.38
CA GLY A 260 17.95 7.29 -15.20
C GLY A 260 16.51 7.05 -15.65
N LEU A 261 15.76 8.15 -15.78
CA LEU A 261 14.36 8.09 -16.21
C LEU A 261 14.28 8.17 -17.72
N PRO A 262 13.70 7.14 -18.41
CA PRO A 262 13.39 7.26 -19.83
C PRO A 262 12.46 8.43 -20.11
N GLU A 263 12.71 9.18 -21.17
CA GLU A 263 11.92 10.36 -21.57
C GLU A 263 10.41 10.08 -21.64
N ARG A 264 10.05 8.92 -22.18
CA ARG A 264 8.66 8.46 -22.28
C ARG A 264 7.95 8.44 -20.92
N ASN A 265 8.62 7.97 -19.87
CA ASN A 265 8.03 7.89 -18.54
C ASN A 265 7.98 9.26 -17.87
N SER A 266 8.99 10.10 -18.11
CA SER A 266 8.97 11.49 -17.67
C SER A 266 7.79 12.25 -18.29
N SER A 267 7.48 12.05 -19.57
CA SER A 267 6.33 12.69 -20.24
C SER A 267 4.98 12.19 -19.69
N ARG A 268 4.88 10.94 -19.23
CA ARG A 268 3.70 10.40 -18.55
C ARG A 268 3.46 11.10 -17.20
N ALA A 269 4.49 11.23 -16.38
CA ALA A 269 4.41 11.92 -15.10
C ALA A 269 4.06 13.40 -15.28
N GLN A 270 4.66 14.08 -16.26
CA GLN A 270 4.36 15.47 -16.58
C GLN A 270 2.91 15.67 -17.06
N ARG A 271 2.36 14.75 -17.84
CA ARG A 271 0.96 14.79 -18.26
C ARG A 271 0.04 14.69 -17.05
N PHE A 272 0.27 13.68 -16.20
CA PHE A 272 -0.48 13.52 -14.96
C PHE A 272 -0.40 14.77 -14.07
N ALA A 273 0.76 15.37 -13.90
CA ALA A 273 0.93 16.60 -13.14
C ALA A 273 0.10 17.76 -13.72
N ARG A 274 0.06 17.90 -15.06
CA ARG A 274 -0.80 18.90 -15.71
C ARG A 274 -2.29 18.60 -15.48
N ASP A 275 -2.70 17.34 -15.56
CA ASP A 275 -4.09 16.93 -15.33
C ASP A 275 -4.51 17.26 -13.89
N VAL A 276 -3.70 16.91 -12.88
CA VAL A 276 -3.94 17.27 -11.47
C VAL A 276 -4.10 18.78 -11.31
N ASN A 277 -3.15 19.57 -11.81
CA ASN A 277 -3.19 21.03 -11.71
C ASN A 277 -4.38 21.67 -12.47
N SER A 278 -4.90 20.98 -13.50
CA SER A 278 -6.10 21.45 -14.21
C SER A 278 -7.40 21.14 -13.46
N ILE A 279 -7.38 20.09 -12.61
CA ILE A 279 -8.51 19.68 -11.75
C ILE A 279 -8.54 20.56 -10.50
N ASP A 280 -7.41 20.70 -9.82
CA ASP A 280 -7.25 21.55 -8.64
C ASP A 280 -5.87 22.20 -8.60
N LYS A 281 -5.82 23.52 -8.78
CA LYS A 281 -4.59 24.32 -8.78
C LYS A 281 -3.93 24.44 -7.39
N GLN A 282 -4.65 24.11 -6.31
CA GLN A 282 -4.12 24.20 -4.95
C GLN A 282 -3.27 22.98 -4.59
N ILE A 283 -3.42 21.87 -5.32
CA ILE A 283 -2.65 20.66 -5.09
C ILE A 283 -1.22 20.88 -5.58
N LYS A 284 -0.25 20.77 -4.68
CA LYS A 284 1.17 20.77 -5.03
C LYS A 284 1.57 19.41 -5.60
N VAL A 285 1.95 19.37 -6.87
CA VAL A 285 2.42 18.12 -7.53
C VAL A 285 3.94 18.08 -7.58
N VAL A 286 4.50 16.93 -7.19
CA VAL A 286 5.93 16.64 -7.22
C VAL A 286 6.18 15.39 -8.07
N ILE A 287 7.06 15.48 -9.06
CA ILE A 287 7.62 14.34 -9.78
C ILE A 287 8.96 14.02 -9.11
N PRO A 288 9.05 12.93 -8.34
CA PRO A 288 10.25 12.64 -7.56
C PRO A 288 11.39 12.15 -8.44
N LYS A 289 12.62 12.29 -7.92
CA LYS A 289 13.83 11.68 -8.48
C LYS A 289 14.24 10.47 -7.63
N TYR A 290 14.94 9.53 -8.24
CA TYR A 290 15.47 8.37 -7.53
C TYR A 290 16.33 8.79 -6.33
N PHE A 291 15.99 8.21 -5.17
CA PHE A 291 16.71 8.37 -3.90
C PHE A 291 16.74 9.78 -3.33
N GLU A 292 16.08 10.75 -3.96
CA GLU A 292 15.90 12.08 -3.39
C GLU A 292 14.97 12.01 -2.17
N THR A 293 15.31 12.78 -1.13
CA THR A 293 14.54 12.82 0.11
C THR A 293 13.66 14.06 0.17
N TYR A 294 12.44 13.85 0.64
CA TYR A 294 11.42 14.88 0.79
C TYR A 294 10.93 14.89 2.23
N ALA A 295 11.05 16.03 2.89
CA ALA A 295 10.54 16.15 4.23
C ALA A 295 9.08 16.59 4.23
N SER A 296 8.26 16.04 5.15
CA SER A 296 6.97 16.62 5.47
C SER A 296 7.17 17.98 6.14
N GLU A 297 6.47 18.96 5.65
CA GLU A 297 6.43 20.30 6.27
C GLU A 297 5.52 20.28 7.49
#